data_e232dfc74bd556c4b3e7cfb2800f52f5
#
_entry.id   e232dfc74bd556c4b3e7cfb2800f52f5
#
_cell.length_a   1.000
_cell.length_b   1.000
_cell.length_c   1.000
_cell.angle_alpha   90.00
_cell.angle_beta   90.00
_cell.angle_gamma   90.00
#
_symmetry.space_group_name_H-M   'P 1'
#
loop_
_entity.id
_entity.type
_entity.pdbx_description
1 polymer ?
#
loop_
_entity_poly.entity_id
_entity_poly.type
_entity_poly.pdbx_seq_one_letter_code
_entity_poly.pdbx_strand_id
1 'polypeptide(L)'
;MIILDSSFLVAYHNTRDVHHDAAVGAMEGLVAGEWGRSLLLEYVVLEVATVLLARRGLDTAFRVSTALLEAKELDFVSCSDVFLETLETFRLQGDRGWSFTDAAIVTVARTAEDAAHIATFDGCFRGVEGISVVPASG
;
A
#
# COMPACT_ATOMS: atom_id res chain seq x y z
N MET A 1 10.73 -4.33 5.99
CA MET A 1 9.93 -3.20 5.43
C MET A 1 8.46 -3.55 5.35
N ILE A 2 7.62 -2.55 5.37
CA ILE A 2 6.19 -2.69 5.08
C ILE A 2 5.81 -1.67 4.01
N ILE A 3 5.05 -2.11 3.00
CA ILE A 3 4.58 -1.26 1.90
C ILE A 3 3.08 -1.08 2.07
N LEU A 4 2.62 0.17 1.97
CA LEU A 4 1.21 0.50 2.21
C LEU A 4 0.44 0.45 0.89
N ASP A 5 -0.60 -0.38 0.85
CA ASP A 5 -1.50 -0.44 -0.29
C ASP A 5 -2.64 0.57 -0.15
N SER A 6 -3.26 0.94 -1.26
CA SER A 6 -4.35 1.90 -1.28
C SER A 6 -5.56 1.45 -0.46
N SER A 7 -5.91 0.15 -0.50
CA SER A 7 -7.04 -0.37 0.29
C SER A 7 -6.85 -0.15 1.79
N PHE A 8 -5.62 -0.31 2.28
CA PHE A 8 -5.28 -0.07 3.69
C PHE A 8 -5.41 1.43 4.05
N LEU A 9 -4.84 2.30 3.21
CA LEU A 9 -4.86 3.73 3.47
C LEU A 9 -6.26 4.32 3.37
N VAL A 10 -7.05 3.88 2.39
CA VAL A 10 -8.45 4.29 2.28
C VAL A 10 -9.23 3.86 3.53
N ALA A 11 -9.06 2.61 3.98
CA ALA A 11 -9.73 2.13 5.19
C ALA A 11 -9.33 2.93 6.43
N TYR A 12 -8.05 3.26 6.54
CA TYR A 12 -7.55 4.05 7.67
C TYR A 12 -8.15 5.45 7.72
N HIS A 13 -8.26 6.10 6.56
CA HIS A 13 -8.74 7.49 6.46
C HIS A 13 -10.26 7.62 6.26
N ASN A 14 -10.97 6.51 6.10
CA ASN A 14 -12.43 6.53 5.90
C ASN A 14 -13.11 5.76 7.03
N THR A 15 -13.67 6.50 7.99
CA THR A 15 -14.35 5.91 9.16
C THR A 15 -15.57 5.07 8.81
N ARG A 16 -16.08 5.19 7.57
CA ARG A 16 -17.20 4.39 7.07
C ARG A 16 -16.77 3.09 6.43
N ASP A 17 -15.46 2.88 6.27
CA ASP A 17 -14.95 1.65 5.68
C ASP A 17 -15.10 0.49 6.68
N VAL A 18 -15.53 -0.66 6.18
CA VAL A 18 -15.72 -1.88 7.00
C VAL A 18 -14.41 -2.33 7.67
N HIS A 19 -13.27 -2.00 7.06
CA HIS A 19 -11.95 -2.36 7.57
C HIS A 19 -11.27 -1.26 8.40
N HIS A 20 -12.00 -0.19 8.71
CA HIS A 20 -11.41 0.97 9.40
C HIS A 20 -10.75 0.60 10.72
N ASP A 21 -11.44 -0.13 11.58
CA ASP A 21 -10.91 -0.48 12.91
C ASP A 21 -9.68 -1.36 12.81
N ALA A 22 -9.67 -2.33 11.89
CA ALA A 22 -8.51 -3.17 11.65
C ALA A 22 -7.31 -2.36 11.12
N ALA A 23 -7.58 -1.37 10.26
CA ALA A 23 -6.55 -0.49 9.74
C ALA A 23 -5.95 0.39 10.83
N VAL A 24 -6.77 0.90 11.74
CA VAL A 24 -6.31 1.69 12.90
C VAL A 24 -5.38 0.86 13.78
N GLY A 25 -5.77 -0.37 14.09
CA GLY A 25 -4.95 -1.27 14.89
C GLY A 25 -3.60 -1.59 14.23
N ALA A 26 -3.60 -1.88 12.93
CA ALA A 26 -2.36 -2.15 12.20
C ALA A 26 -1.48 -0.90 12.09
N MET A 27 -2.07 0.29 11.95
CA MET A 27 -1.32 1.54 11.90
C MET A 27 -0.54 1.80 13.19
N GLU A 28 -1.08 1.42 14.33
CA GLU A 28 -0.38 1.55 15.62
C GLU A 28 0.94 0.75 15.59
N GLY A 29 0.91 -0.48 15.08
CA GLY A 29 2.11 -1.30 14.94
C GLY A 29 3.09 -0.72 13.93
N LEU A 30 2.60 -0.18 12.83
CA LEU A 30 3.41 0.46 11.80
C LEU A 30 4.17 1.66 12.36
N VAL A 31 3.48 2.54 13.07
CA VAL A 31 4.08 3.73 13.69
C VAL A 31 5.09 3.32 14.77
N ALA A 32 4.83 2.24 15.49
CA ALA A 32 5.76 1.70 16.48
C ALA A 32 7.00 1.03 15.85
N GLY A 33 7.06 0.90 14.54
CA GLY A 33 8.20 0.29 13.85
C GLY A 33 8.20 -1.24 13.89
N GLU A 34 7.06 -1.86 14.14
CA GLU A 34 6.95 -3.32 14.25
C GLU A 34 7.47 -4.06 13.01
N TRP A 35 7.29 -3.48 11.82
CA TRP A 35 7.71 -4.09 10.56
C TRP A 35 8.86 -3.34 9.87
N GLY A 36 9.55 -2.44 10.60
CA GLY A 36 10.64 -1.65 10.05
C GLY A 36 10.16 -0.45 9.25
N ARG A 37 10.87 -0.15 8.16
CA ARG A 37 10.57 1.01 7.30
C ARG A 37 9.20 0.86 6.65
N SER A 38 8.48 1.98 6.59
CA SER A 38 7.16 2.08 5.94
C SER A 38 7.32 2.80 4.61
N LEU A 39 6.95 2.15 3.51
CA LEU A 39 7.12 2.69 2.17
C LEU A 39 5.77 3.10 1.58
N LEU A 40 5.74 4.29 0.99
CA LEU A 40 4.59 4.84 0.28
C LEU A 40 4.97 5.04 -1.19
N LEU A 41 4.40 4.22 -2.07
CA LEU A 41 4.65 4.32 -3.50
C LEU A 41 3.83 5.43 -4.13
N GLU A 42 4.41 6.12 -5.08
CA GLU A 42 3.77 7.20 -5.84
C GLU A 42 2.41 6.77 -6.43
N TYR A 43 2.33 5.59 -7.05
CA TYR A 43 1.08 5.08 -7.64
C TYR A 43 0.00 4.85 -6.59
N VAL A 44 0.38 4.48 -5.38
CA VAL A 44 -0.57 4.27 -4.28
C VAL A 44 -1.21 5.60 -3.88
N VAL A 45 -0.44 6.69 -3.86
CA VAL A 45 -0.99 8.03 -3.59
C VAL A 45 -2.05 8.41 -4.63
N LEU A 46 -1.78 8.13 -5.91
CA LEU A 46 -2.73 8.40 -7.00
C LEU A 46 -4.03 7.62 -6.80
N GLU A 47 -3.95 6.34 -6.44
CA GLU A 47 -5.14 5.53 -6.19
C GLU A 47 -5.93 6.02 -4.99
N VAL A 48 -5.26 6.33 -3.87
CA VAL A 48 -5.92 6.84 -2.66
C VAL A 48 -6.66 8.13 -2.97
N ALA A 49 -6.01 9.07 -3.67
CA ALA A 49 -6.64 10.33 -4.06
C ALA A 49 -7.88 10.10 -4.91
N THR A 50 -7.81 9.21 -5.89
CA THR A 50 -8.92 8.92 -6.80
C THR A 50 -10.10 8.26 -6.08
N VAL A 51 -9.81 7.26 -5.23
CA VAL A 51 -10.86 6.55 -4.49
C VAL A 51 -11.54 7.48 -3.48
N LEU A 52 -10.77 8.27 -2.75
CA LEU A 52 -11.34 9.21 -1.77
C LEU A 52 -12.13 10.33 -2.45
N LEU A 53 -11.69 10.78 -3.62
CA LEU A 53 -12.46 11.75 -4.41
C LEU A 53 -13.87 11.21 -4.70
N ALA A 54 -13.95 9.97 -5.15
CA ALA A 54 -15.23 9.34 -5.48
C ALA A 54 -16.11 9.08 -4.24
N ARG A 55 -15.51 8.68 -3.14
CA ARG A 55 -16.24 8.24 -1.93
C ARG A 55 -16.51 9.35 -0.92
N ARG A 56 -15.57 10.32 -0.81
CA ARG A 56 -15.58 11.32 0.27
C ARG A 56 -15.47 12.76 -0.22
N GLY A 57 -15.28 12.97 -1.52
CA GLY A 57 -15.19 14.29 -2.13
C GLY A 57 -13.78 14.87 -2.18
N LEU A 58 -13.66 16.00 -2.90
CA LEU A 58 -12.38 16.61 -3.21
C LEU A 58 -11.62 17.07 -1.96
N ASP A 59 -12.29 17.70 -1.01
CA ASP A 59 -11.64 18.24 0.18
C ASP A 59 -10.95 17.14 0.97
N THR A 60 -11.63 16.03 1.22
CA THR A 60 -11.06 14.88 1.92
C THR A 60 -9.91 14.27 1.12
N ALA A 61 -10.10 14.07 -0.19
CA ALA A 61 -9.06 13.49 -1.04
C ALA A 61 -7.80 14.34 -1.04
N PHE A 62 -7.93 15.65 -1.17
CA PHE A 62 -6.79 16.58 -1.17
C PHE A 62 -6.09 16.59 0.19
N ARG A 63 -6.84 16.68 1.27
CA ARG A 63 -6.30 16.74 2.64
C ARG A 63 -5.52 15.47 2.98
N VAL A 64 -6.08 14.29 2.66
CA VAL A 64 -5.41 13.02 2.93
C VAL A 64 -4.16 12.85 2.06
N SER A 65 -4.24 13.17 0.78
CA SER A 65 -3.10 13.08 -0.13
C SER A 65 -1.94 13.97 0.34
N THR A 66 -2.25 15.19 0.77
CA THR A 66 -1.25 16.12 1.32
C THR A 66 -0.63 15.55 2.59
N ALA A 67 -1.45 15.03 3.50
CA ALA A 67 -0.97 14.45 4.76
C ALA A 67 -0.03 13.26 4.50
N LEU A 68 -0.35 12.41 3.53
CA LEU A 68 0.50 11.26 3.17
C LEU A 68 1.87 11.72 2.65
N LEU A 69 1.90 12.75 1.80
CA LEU A 69 3.15 13.26 1.23
C LEU A 69 3.99 14.01 2.25
N GLU A 70 3.38 14.56 3.29
CA GLU A 70 4.08 15.27 4.37
C GLU A 70 4.49 14.38 5.54
N ALA A 71 4.00 13.15 5.58
CA ALA A 71 4.25 12.22 6.70
C ALA A 71 5.73 11.81 6.73
N LYS A 72 6.42 12.17 7.78
CA LYS A 72 7.85 11.86 7.97
C LYS A 72 8.08 10.38 8.26
N GLU A 73 7.08 9.68 8.74
CA GLU A 73 7.12 8.26 9.04
C GLU A 73 7.11 7.38 7.79
N LEU A 74 6.74 7.96 6.64
CA LEU A 74 6.61 7.24 5.39
C LEU A 74 7.75 7.62 4.44
N ASP A 75 8.43 6.61 3.91
CA ASP A 75 9.45 6.81 2.89
C ASP A 75 8.79 6.75 1.51
N PHE A 76 8.78 7.88 0.82
CA PHE A 76 8.18 7.97 -0.51
C PHE A 76 9.05 7.28 -1.54
N VAL A 77 8.42 6.45 -2.40
CA VAL A 77 9.10 5.74 -3.49
C VAL A 77 8.55 6.23 -4.82
N SER A 78 9.41 6.86 -5.63
CA SER A 78 9.05 7.27 -6.98
C SER A 78 8.91 6.04 -7.87
N CYS A 79 7.78 5.89 -8.54
CA CYS A 79 7.52 4.72 -9.38
C CYS A 79 8.26 4.76 -10.72
N SER A 80 8.74 5.92 -11.15
CA SER A 80 9.56 6.01 -12.35
C SER A 80 10.89 5.27 -12.21
N ASP A 81 11.42 5.18 -11.00
CA ASP A 81 12.67 4.50 -10.71
C ASP A 81 12.56 2.98 -10.86
N VAL A 82 11.36 2.43 -10.78
CA VAL A 82 11.11 0.98 -10.86
C VAL A 82 10.14 0.63 -11.99
N PHE A 83 9.94 1.54 -12.95
CA PHE A 83 8.92 1.39 -13.98
C PHE A 83 9.16 0.15 -14.86
N LEU A 84 10.38 -0.05 -15.33
CA LEU A 84 10.70 -1.16 -16.23
C LEU A 84 10.64 -2.50 -15.50
N GLU A 85 11.13 -2.56 -14.28
CA GLU A 85 11.03 -3.76 -13.43
C GLU A 85 9.57 -4.08 -13.11
N THR A 86 8.76 -3.06 -12.88
CA THR A 86 7.32 -3.22 -12.65
C THR A 86 6.63 -3.79 -13.88
N LEU A 87 6.96 -3.28 -15.06
CA LEU A 87 6.39 -3.79 -16.32
C LEU A 87 6.69 -5.29 -16.47
N GLU A 88 7.88 -5.72 -16.13
CA GLU A 88 8.27 -7.14 -16.19
C GLU A 88 7.51 -7.98 -15.16
N THR A 89 7.37 -7.50 -13.92
CA THR A 89 6.55 -8.13 -12.89
C THR A 89 5.10 -8.26 -13.35
N PHE A 90 4.57 -7.21 -13.96
CA PHE A 90 3.21 -7.18 -14.50
C PHE A 90 3.03 -8.24 -15.59
N ARG A 91 3.98 -8.35 -16.50
CA ARG A 91 3.95 -9.31 -17.60
C ARG A 91 4.00 -10.76 -17.10
N LEU A 92 4.78 -11.03 -16.05
CA LEU A 92 5.08 -12.39 -15.58
C LEU A 92 4.16 -12.87 -14.45
N GLN A 93 3.10 -12.15 -14.14
CA GLN A 93 2.28 -12.45 -12.94
C GLN A 93 1.41 -13.70 -13.05
N GLY A 94 1.19 -14.23 -14.24
CA GLY A 94 0.25 -15.35 -14.43
C GLY A 94 -1.18 -14.91 -14.16
N ASP A 95 -1.91 -15.69 -13.36
CA ASP A 95 -3.34 -15.47 -13.07
C ASP A 95 -3.60 -14.59 -11.84
N ARG A 96 -2.62 -13.84 -11.38
CA ARG A 96 -2.75 -13.06 -10.15
C ARG A 96 -3.80 -11.94 -10.25
N GLY A 97 -3.99 -11.36 -11.43
CA GLY A 97 -4.91 -10.23 -11.61
C GLY A 97 -4.39 -8.92 -11.03
N TRP A 98 -3.09 -8.78 -10.89
CA TRP A 98 -2.47 -7.55 -10.38
C TRP A 98 -2.64 -6.40 -11.35
N SER A 99 -3.08 -5.24 -10.82
CA SER A 99 -2.95 -3.96 -11.54
C SER A 99 -1.47 -3.60 -11.67
N PHE A 100 -1.18 -2.56 -12.47
CA PHE A 100 0.20 -2.07 -12.57
C PHE A 100 0.71 -1.59 -11.20
N THR A 101 -0.15 -0.95 -10.41
CA THR A 101 0.20 -0.53 -9.05
C THR A 101 0.51 -1.74 -8.16
N ASP A 102 -0.30 -2.80 -8.22
CA ASP A 102 -0.04 -4.03 -7.47
C ASP A 102 1.32 -4.62 -7.86
N ALA A 103 1.61 -4.65 -9.15
CA ALA A 103 2.90 -5.13 -9.66
C ALA A 103 4.06 -4.26 -9.16
N ALA A 104 3.87 -2.94 -9.05
CA ALA A 104 4.88 -2.05 -8.49
C ALA A 104 5.15 -2.37 -7.02
N ILE A 105 4.11 -2.63 -6.25
CA ILE A 105 4.24 -3.02 -4.83
C ILE A 105 5.06 -4.31 -4.73
N VAL A 106 4.74 -5.32 -5.52
CA VAL A 106 5.47 -6.60 -5.52
C VAL A 106 6.91 -6.41 -5.95
N THR A 107 7.15 -5.58 -6.97
CA THR A 107 8.51 -5.27 -7.45
C THR A 107 9.37 -4.69 -6.33
N VAL A 108 8.84 -3.70 -5.61
CA VAL A 108 9.54 -3.07 -4.49
C VAL A 108 9.69 -4.05 -3.33
N ALA A 109 8.67 -4.83 -3.02
CA ALA A 109 8.74 -5.84 -1.96
C ALA A 109 9.87 -6.84 -2.17
N ARG A 110 10.11 -7.24 -3.42
CA ARG A 110 11.17 -8.18 -3.78
C ARG A 110 12.58 -7.63 -3.65
N THR A 111 12.73 -6.33 -3.41
CA THR A 111 14.04 -5.74 -3.12
C THR A 111 14.46 -5.90 -1.66
N ALA A 112 13.56 -6.32 -0.79
CA ALA A 112 13.88 -6.53 0.63
C ALA A 112 14.82 -7.71 0.79
N GLU A 113 15.85 -7.55 1.61
CA GLU A 113 16.76 -8.63 1.96
C GLU A 113 16.09 -9.68 2.84
N ASP A 114 15.21 -9.22 3.73
CA ASP A 114 14.38 -10.06 4.58
C ASP A 114 12.95 -10.11 4.02
N ALA A 115 12.05 -10.79 4.74
CA ALA A 115 10.64 -10.84 4.37
C ALA A 115 10.03 -9.44 4.33
N ALA A 116 9.28 -9.15 3.28
CA ALA A 116 8.53 -7.91 3.15
C ALA A 116 7.11 -8.10 3.62
N HIS A 117 6.51 -7.00 4.12
CA HIS A 117 5.10 -6.95 4.50
C HIS A 117 4.36 -5.99 3.59
N ILE A 118 3.10 -6.29 3.32
CA ILE A 118 2.20 -5.39 2.61
C ILE A 118 0.98 -5.15 3.49
N ALA A 119 0.72 -3.88 3.82
CA ALA A 119 -0.48 -3.49 4.55
C ALA A 119 -1.61 -3.33 3.53
N THR A 120 -2.57 -4.26 3.54
CA THR A 120 -3.62 -4.33 2.53
C THR A 120 -4.83 -5.10 3.04
N PHE A 121 -6.00 -4.79 2.48
CA PHE A 121 -7.21 -5.60 2.62
C PHE A 121 -7.58 -6.32 1.32
N ASP A 122 -6.73 -6.20 0.29
CA ASP A 122 -6.92 -6.90 -0.97
C ASP A 122 -6.28 -8.29 -0.89
N GLY A 123 -7.01 -9.33 -1.28
CA GLY A 123 -6.52 -10.71 -1.24
C GLY A 123 -5.49 -11.04 -2.31
N CYS A 124 -5.23 -10.16 -3.27
CA CYS A 124 -4.37 -10.44 -4.42
C CYS A 124 -2.89 -10.68 -4.06
N PHE A 125 -2.47 -10.27 -2.85
CA PHE A 125 -1.08 -10.45 -2.40
C PHE A 125 -0.87 -11.71 -1.57
N ARG A 126 -1.92 -12.45 -1.29
CA ARG A 126 -1.80 -13.68 -0.49
C ARG A 126 -1.07 -14.78 -1.25
N GLY A 127 -0.23 -15.52 -0.52
CA GLY A 127 0.50 -16.64 -1.09
C GLY A 127 1.66 -16.25 -2.01
N VAL A 128 2.07 -15.00 -2.01
CA VAL A 128 3.25 -14.56 -2.76
C VAL A 128 4.49 -14.86 -1.90
N GLU A 129 5.43 -15.60 -2.48
CA GLU A 129 6.66 -15.98 -1.77
C GLU A 129 7.44 -14.76 -1.29
N GLY A 130 7.86 -14.78 -0.02
CA GLY A 130 8.62 -13.70 0.59
C GLY A 130 7.79 -12.50 1.05
N ILE A 131 6.46 -12.56 0.91
CA ILE A 131 5.56 -11.47 1.26
C ILE A 131 4.55 -11.93 2.30
N SER A 132 4.39 -11.13 3.36
CA SER A 132 3.37 -11.34 4.39
C SER A 132 2.37 -10.18 4.35
N VAL A 133 1.09 -10.48 4.50
CA VAL A 133 0.01 -9.50 4.49
C VAL A 133 -0.30 -9.04 5.91
N VAL A 134 -0.50 -7.74 6.10
CA VAL A 134 -0.86 -7.10 7.37
C VAL A 134 -2.13 -6.29 7.14
N PRO A 135 -3.15 -6.35 8.06
CA PRO A 135 -3.22 -7.32 9.14
C PRO A 135 -3.42 -8.74 8.62
N ALA A 136 -2.92 -9.71 9.38
CA ALA A 136 -3.17 -11.09 9.05
C ALA A 136 -4.68 -11.33 9.15
N SER A 137 -5.27 -11.88 8.08
CA SER A 137 -6.70 -12.19 8.12
C SER A 137 -6.95 -13.34 9.07
N GLY A 138 -7.74 -13.04 10.07
CA GLY A 138 -8.22 -14.08 10.95
C GLY A 138 -9.23 -14.96 10.23
#